data_24cb4c79d0fc6369e4ab620d7944f40e
#
_entry.id   24cb4c79d0fc6369e4ab620d7944f40e
#
_cell.length_a   1.000
_cell.length_b   1.000
_cell.length_c   1.000
_cell.angle_alpha   90.00
_cell.angle_beta   90.00
_cell.angle_gamma   90.00
#
_symmetry.space_group_name_H-M   'P 1'
#
loop_
_entity.id
_entity.type
_entity.pdbx_description
1 polymer ?
#
loop_
_entity_poly.entity_id
_entity_poly.type
_entity_poly.pdbx_seq_one_letter_code
_entity_poly.pdbx_strand_id
1 'polypeptide(L)'
;MNFKTEINLNGRTISKNHKPFLVAEIGLNHNNDLEIGKRTIAAAKKAGVDAVKFQSYVTEEFIDPRSSDAKFLFDIFKQYELSENFHREFQKVAHNEGLVFFSTPLCVSSVNLLVQLKVPVLKIASGDIVNSELLEKAADSGLPLFVSSGAADLHEVTRAIEFLESKKVPEICLMHCVSLYPTPPENLNLKTIQLFTSMYDFPIGFSDHSAGTIGAAIAIGYEACVIEKHFTLDKTLPGPDHTISVNPEEMKLLADNCDLAFKMKGEKTKKVTDAEFNGRFYGRRSLYLHEKTAKPIAMRPAVHVKDDYSVDAWSHLTFKVRDFNKMKPGEPIRLDI
;
A
#
# COMPACT_ATOMS: atom_id res chain seq x y z
N MET A 1 15.41 -1.49 15.75
CA MET A 1 14.39 -0.41 15.86
C MET A 1 13.20 -0.94 16.66
N ASN A 2 12.63 -0.11 17.53
CA ASN A 2 11.60 -0.52 18.52
C ASN A 2 10.17 -0.12 18.10
N PHE A 3 9.95 0.23 16.84
CA PHE A 3 8.61 0.53 16.35
C PHE A 3 7.76 -0.74 16.27
N LYS A 4 6.45 -0.59 16.46
CA LYS A 4 5.51 -1.70 16.27
C LYS A 4 5.44 -2.12 14.80
N THR A 5 5.24 -3.40 14.57
CA THR A 5 5.08 -4.00 13.24
C THR A 5 3.68 -3.77 12.64
N GLU A 6 2.76 -3.21 13.41
CA GLU A 6 1.39 -2.93 13.04
C GLU A 6 0.93 -1.60 13.66
N ILE A 7 0.04 -0.89 12.95
CA ILE A 7 -0.63 0.32 13.42
C ILE A 7 -2.11 0.01 13.54
N ASN A 8 -2.77 0.47 14.60
CA ASN A 8 -4.21 0.35 14.74
C ASN A 8 -4.90 1.72 14.72
N LEU A 9 -5.70 1.97 13.69
CA LEU A 9 -6.48 3.18 13.55
C LEU A 9 -7.97 2.85 13.60
N ASN A 10 -8.66 3.25 14.67
CA ASN A 10 -10.11 3.03 14.84
C ASN A 10 -10.55 1.57 14.61
N GLY A 11 -9.77 0.60 15.10
CA GLY A 11 -10.05 -0.83 14.95
C GLY A 11 -9.62 -1.43 13.61
N ARG A 12 -9.02 -0.65 12.73
CA ARG A 12 -8.42 -1.10 11.47
C ARG A 12 -6.94 -1.35 11.67
N THR A 13 -6.49 -2.59 11.56
CA THR A 13 -5.06 -2.95 11.62
C THR A 13 -4.39 -2.69 10.27
N ILE A 14 -3.27 -2.02 10.30
CA ILE A 14 -2.42 -1.68 9.15
C ILE A 14 -1.12 -2.47 9.27
N SER A 15 -0.91 -3.40 8.38
CA SER A 15 0.34 -4.17 8.23
C SER A 15 0.35 -4.86 6.86
N LYS A 16 1.50 -5.41 6.47
CA LYS A 16 1.64 -6.15 5.20
C LYS A 16 0.74 -7.38 5.08
N ASN A 17 0.21 -7.89 6.20
CA ASN A 17 -0.64 -9.08 6.23
C ASN A 17 -2.14 -8.76 6.18
N HIS A 18 -2.51 -7.48 6.22
CA HIS A 18 -3.88 -7.02 6.18
C HIS A 18 -4.19 -6.33 4.85
N LYS A 19 -5.49 -6.24 4.52
CA LYS A 19 -5.95 -5.47 3.37
C LYS A 19 -5.37 -4.05 3.45
N PRO A 20 -4.84 -3.48 2.33
CA PRO A 20 -4.25 -2.15 2.33
C PRO A 20 -5.19 -1.09 2.87
N PHE A 21 -4.64 -0.13 3.60
CA PHE A 21 -5.34 1.04 4.11
C PHE A 21 -5.30 2.15 3.05
N LEU A 22 -6.48 2.53 2.55
CA LEU A 22 -6.61 3.47 1.45
C LEU A 22 -6.92 4.87 1.96
N VAL A 23 -6.14 5.85 1.55
CA VAL A 23 -6.25 7.25 1.93
C VAL A 23 -6.58 8.10 0.71
N ALA A 24 -7.74 8.76 0.74
CA ALA A 24 -8.05 9.81 -0.21
C ALA A 24 -7.44 11.13 0.30
N GLU A 25 -6.38 11.59 -0.38
CA GLU A 25 -5.80 12.90 -0.15
C GLU A 25 -6.65 13.97 -0.81
N ILE A 26 -7.46 14.65 -0.02
CA ILE A 26 -8.26 15.78 -0.48
C ILE A 26 -7.35 17.00 -0.68
N GLY A 27 -6.32 17.13 0.16
CA GLY A 27 -5.33 18.20 0.04
C GLY A 27 -5.99 19.57 -0.01
N LEU A 28 -5.81 20.29 -1.12
CA LEU A 28 -6.41 21.59 -1.38
C LEU A 28 -7.72 21.52 -2.18
N ASN A 29 -8.17 20.33 -2.58
CA ASN A 29 -9.36 20.15 -3.44
C ASN A 29 -10.71 20.47 -2.75
N HIS A 30 -10.69 20.86 -1.49
CA HIS A 30 -11.85 21.42 -0.80
C HIS A 30 -12.14 22.87 -1.23
N ASN A 31 -11.24 23.55 -1.96
CA ASN A 31 -11.37 24.91 -2.47
C ASN A 31 -11.72 25.96 -1.39
N ASN A 32 -11.38 25.71 -0.14
CA ASN A 32 -11.81 26.50 1.02
C ASN A 32 -13.34 26.72 1.05
N ASP A 33 -14.08 25.70 0.58
CA ASP A 33 -15.56 25.64 0.54
C ASP A 33 -16.04 24.44 1.34
N LEU A 34 -16.89 24.72 2.34
CA LEU A 34 -17.37 23.70 3.27
C LEU A 34 -18.21 22.62 2.58
N GLU A 35 -19.04 23.00 1.63
CA GLU A 35 -19.92 22.07 0.92
C GLU A 35 -19.17 21.22 -0.10
N ILE A 36 -18.18 21.80 -0.80
CA ILE A 36 -17.27 21.02 -1.65
C ILE A 36 -16.54 19.99 -0.82
N GLY A 37 -15.93 20.39 0.32
CA GLY A 37 -15.21 19.48 1.20
C GLY A 37 -16.10 18.33 1.72
N LYS A 38 -17.32 18.62 2.21
CA LYS A 38 -18.28 17.62 2.67
C LYS A 38 -18.67 16.62 1.56
N ARG A 39 -18.96 17.12 0.38
CA ARG A 39 -19.29 16.28 -0.78
C ARG A 39 -18.12 15.41 -1.20
N THR A 40 -16.89 15.94 -1.13
CA THR A 40 -15.66 15.18 -1.43
C THR A 40 -15.47 14.04 -0.44
N ILE A 41 -15.67 14.28 0.86
CA ILE A 41 -15.61 13.22 1.89
C ILE A 41 -16.65 12.12 1.61
N ALA A 42 -17.90 12.49 1.33
CA ALA A 42 -18.95 11.52 1.02
C ALA A 42 -18.66 10.72 -0.27
N ALA A 43 -18.07 11.35 -1.28
CA ALA A 43 -17.64 10.67 -2.51
C ALA A 43 -16.48 9.71 -2.25
N ALA A 44 -15.51 10.10 -1.42
CA ALA A 44 -14.40 9.23 -1.00
C ALA A 44 -14.90 7.96 -0.29
N LYS A 45 -15.89 8.09 0.61
CA LYS A 45 -16.55 6.93 1.24
C LYS A 45 -17.17 5.99 0.21
N LYS A 46 -17.92 6.53 -0.74
CA LYS A 46 -18.56 5.72 -1.79
C LYS A 46 -17.54 5.02 -2.68
N ALA A 47 -16.37 5.61 -2.87
CA ALA A 47 -15.28 5.01 -3.61
C ALA A 47 -14.59 3.86 -2.85
N GLY A 48 -14.83 3.71 -1.55
CA GLY A 48 -14.37 2.58 -0.76
C GLY A 48 -13.02 2.79 -0.07
N VAL A 49 -12.63 4.04 0.20
CA VAL A 49 -11.43 4.35 0.98
C VAL A 49 -11.67 4.18 2.49
N ASP A 50 -10.59 4.03 3.25
CA ASP A 50 -10.62 3.90 4.71
C ASP A 50 -10.48 5.27 5.41
N ALA A 51 -9.85 6.24 4.75
CA ALA A 51 -9.54 7.54 5.34
C ALA A 51 -9.61 8.69 4.33
N VAL A 52 -9.81 9.89 4.85
CA VAL A 52 -9.60 11.15 4.13
C VAL A 52 -8.52 11.96 4.83
N LYS A 53 -7.66 12.58 4.03
CA LYS A 53 -6.56 13.42 4.50
C LYS A 53 -6.66 14.83 3.94
N PHE A 54 -6.28 15.81 4.75
CA PHE A 54 -6.20 17.22 4.42
C PHE A 54 -4.79 17.75 4.68
N GLN A 55 -4.59 19.02 4.41
CA GLN A 55 -3.39 19.76 4.76
C GLN A 55 -3.74 20.86 5.77
N SER A 56 -2.95 20.99 6.81
CA SER A 56 -3.20 21.95 7.90
C SER A 56 -1.99 22.84 8.09
N TYR A 57 -2.17 24.14 7.93
CA TYR A 57 -1.10 25.11 8.03
C TYR A 57 -1.63 26.50 8.38
N VAL A 58 -0.75 27.32 8.91
CA VAL A 58 -0.84 28.78 8.93
C VAL A 58 0.15 29.25 7.89
N THR A 59 -0.30 29.91 6.83
CA THR A 59 0.53 30.19 5.65
C THR A 59 1.77 30.97 5.99
N GLU A 60 1.67 31.94 6.92
CA GLU A 60 2.76 32.77 7.42
C GLU A 60 3.85 32.01 8.21
N GLU A 61 3.51 30.85 8.78
CA GLU A 61 4.45 29.96 9.47
C GLU A 61 5.09 28.92 8.54
N PHE A 62 4.52 28.75 7.34
CA PHE A 62 4.90 27.71 6.38
C PHE A 62 5.67 28.26 5.19
N ILE A 63 5.31 29.46 4.71
CA ILE A 63 5.95 30.11 3.54
C ILE A 63 6.35 31.53 3.93
N ASP A 64 7.62 31.91 3.68
CA ASP A 64 8.09 33.26 3.96
C ASP A 64 7.43 34.28 2.98
N PRO A 65 6.56 35.17 3.50
CA PRO A 65 5.85 36.15 2.66
C PRO A 65 6.76 37.20 2.04
N ARG A 66 8.02 37.31 2.51
CA ARG A 66 9.02 38.29 2.02
C ARG A 66 9.79 37.76 0.82
N SER A 67 9.77 36.45 0.59
CA SER A 67 10.46 35.82 -0.54
C SER A 67 9.72 36.13 -1.84
N SER A 68 10.36 36.83 -2.77
CA SER A 68 9.83 37.06 -4.12
C SER A 68 9.59 35.77 -4.89
N ASP A 69 10.46 34.77 -4.68
CA ASP A 69 10.40 33.48 -5.36
C ASP A 69 9.27 32.60 -4.82
N ALA A 70 8.88 32.79 -3.54
CA ALA A 70 7.82 32.04 -2.88
C ALA A 70 6.45 32.76 -2.90
N LYS A 71 6.38 34.01 -3.41
CA LYS A 71 5.13 34.80 -3.37
C LYS A 71 3.95 34.08 -4.05
N PHE A 72 4.18 33.44 -5.17
CA PHE A 72 3.13 32.69 -5.88
C PHE A 72 2.60 31.51 -5.02
N LEU A 73 3.49 30.79 -4.36
CA LEU A 73 3.10 29.72 -3.45
C LEU A 73 2.36 30.26 -2.23
N PHE A 74 2.84 31.36 -1.64
CA PHE A 74 2.18 32.01 -0.53
C PHE A 74 0.72 32.39 -0.87
N ASP A 75 0.51 33.03 -2.01
CA ASP A 75 -0.82 33.47 -2.43
C ASP A 75 -1.77 32.25 -2.66
N ILE A 76 -1.26 31.15 -3.25
CA ILE A 76 -2.04 29.91 -3.41
C ILE A 76 -2.38 29.33 -2.02
N PHE A 77 -1.40 29.03 -1.20
CA PHE A 77 -1.65 28.40 0.10
C PHE A 77 -2.55 29.27 0.98
N LYS A 78 -2.40 30.60 0.95
CA LYS A 78 -3.28 31.51 1.70
C LYS A 78 -4.74 31.42 1.28
N GLN A 79 -5.01 31.22 0.00
CA GLN A 79 -6.36 31.04 -0.52
C GLN A 79 -7.03 29.75 0.00
N TYR A 80 -6.25 28.67 0.19
CA TYR A 80 -6.75 27.36 0.58
C TYR A 80 -6.50 27.00 2.06
N GLU A 81 -6.03 27.95 2.87
CA GLU A 81 -5.81 27.75 4.30
C GLU A 81 -7.12 27.43 5.02
N LEU A 82 -7.16 26.29 5.69
CA LEU A 82 -8.34 25.81 6.41
C LEU A 82 -8.44 26.41 7.80
N SER A 83 -9.60 26.99 8.13
CA SER A 83 -9.91 27.41 9.49
C SER A 83 -10.09 26.19 10.42
N GLU A 84 -9.92 26.39 11.74
CA GLU A 84 -10.24 25.37 12.74
C GLU A 84 -11.68 24.87 12.61
N ASN A 85 -12.63 25.78 12.32
CA ASN A 85 -14.03 25.40 12.15
C ASN A 85 -14.23 24.42 10.97
N PHE A 86 -13.54 24.61 9.85
CA PHE A 86 -13.61 23.69 8.71
C PHE A 86 -13.03 22.33 9.06
N HIS A 87 -11.90 22.28 9.77
CA HIS A 87 -11.34 21.02 10.27
C HIS A 87 -12.35 20.23 11.12
N ARG A 88 -13.03 20.92 12.05
CA ARG A 88 -14.06 20.29 12.91
C ARG A 88 -15.24 19.76 12.13
N GLU A 89 -15.74 20.55 11.18
CA GLU A 89 -16.86 20.13 10.32
C GLU A 89 -16.48 18.95 9.42
N PHE A 90 -15.29 18.98 8.77
CA PHE A 90 -14.82 17.86 7.96
C PHE A 90 -14.58 16.60 8.79
N GLN A 91 -13.98 16.72 9.96
CA GLN A 91 -13.81 15.61 10.89
C GLN A 91 -15.15 14.98 11.27
N LYS A 92 -16.13 15.81 11.62
CA LYS A 92 -17.50 15.34 11.95
C LYS A 92 -18.14 14.59 10.79
N VAL A 93 -18.06 15.10 9.58
CA VAL A 93 -18.58 14.42 8.38
C VAL A 93 -17.86 13.10 8.14
N ALA A 94 -16.53 13.09 8.18
CA ALA A 94 -15.74 11.88 8.00
C ALA A 94 -16.10 10.80 9.04
N HIS A 95 -16.24 11.16 10.31
CA HIS A 95 -16.65 10.25 11.37
C HIS A 95 -18.06 9.69 11.15
N ASN A 96 -19.03 10.53 10.72
CA ASN A 96 -20.39 10.09 10.40
C ASN A 96 -20.42 9.09 9.24
N GLU A 97 -19.51 9.25 8.26
CA GLU A 97 -19.32 8.31 7.14
C GLU A 97 -18.50 7.07 7.55
N GLY A 98 -17.99 7.00 8.80
CA GLY A 98 -17.13 5.91 9.26
C GLY A 98 -15.75 5.91 8.60
N LEU A 99 -15.23 7.09 8.25
CA LEU A 99 -13.88 7.29 7.74
C LEU A 99 -12.94 7.79 8.83
N VAL A 100 -11.68 7.40 8.75
CA VAL A 100 -10.61 8.03 9.51
C VAL A 100 -10.36 9.43 8.94
N PHE A 101 -10.39 10.45 9.81
CA PHE A 101 -9.98 11.81 9.46
C PHE A 101 -8.61 12.11 10.03
N PHE A 102 -7.70 12.59 9.21
CA PHE A 102 -6.41 13.10 9.65
C PHE A 102 -5.87 14.15 8.67
N SER A 103 -4.72 14.73 9.01
CA SER A 103 -4.16 15.80 8.18
C SER A 103 -2.64 15.80 8.22
N THR A 104 -2.04 16.48 7.25
CA THR A 104 -0.63 16.79 7.16
C THR A 104 -0.40 18.17 7.82
N PRO A 105 0.18 18.28 9.02
CA PRO A 105 0.62 19.56 9.53
C PRO A 105 1.85 20.03 8.75
N LEU A 106 1.84 21.28 8.28
CA LEU A 106 2.96 21.92 7.57
C LEU A 106 3.64 23.02 8.44
N CYS A 107 3.22 23.15 9.71
CA CYS A 107 3.85 24.02 10.70
C CYS A 107 3.56 23.51 12.12
N VAL A 108 4.31 23.99 13.09
CA VAL A 108 4.22 23.53 14.50
C VAL A 108 2.87 23.83 15.13
N SER A 109 2.26 24.98 14.83
CA SER A 109 0.93 25.35 15.34
C SER A 109 -0.15 24.38 14.85
N SER A 110 -0.02 23.86 13.63
CA SER A 110 -0.96 22.89 13.05
C SER A 110 -0.86 21.52 13.71
N VAL A 111 0.31 21.11 14.20
CA VAL A 111 0.42 19.90 15.06
C VAL A 111 -0.43 20.08 16.32
N ASN A 112 -0.36 21.25 16.97
CA ASN A 112 -1.16 21.52 18.17
C ASN A 112 -2.66 21.45 17.88
N LEU A 113 -3.11 22.05 16.77
CA LEU A 113 -4.51 22.00 16.33
C LEU A 113 -4.97 20.56 16.14
N LEU A 114 -4.19 19.75 15.41
CA LEU A 114 -4.56 18.34 15.10
C LEU A 114 -4.59 17.48 16.36
N VAL A 115 -3.69 17.71 17.33
CA VAL A 115 -3.72 17.05 18.64
C VAL A 115 -4.99 17.44 19.42
N GLN A 116 -5.37 18.74 19.42
CA GLN A 116 -6.61 19.21 20.05
C GLN A 116 -7.86 18.61 19.39
N LEU A 117 -7.83 18.39 18.08
CA LEU A 117 -8.89 17.71 17.32
C LEU A 117 -8.90 16.19 17.56
N LYS A 118 -7.91 15.65 18.29
CA LYS A 118 -7.77 14.23 18.59
C LYS A 118 -7.75 13.35 17.32
N VAL A 119 -7.01 13.80 16.30
CA VAL A 119 -6.79 12.95 15.12
C VAL A 119 -6.03 11.68 15.53
N PRO A 120 -6.31 10.51 14.92
CA PRO A 120 -5.68 9.25 15.35
C PRO A 120 -4.26 9.05 14.80
N VAL A 121 -3.82 9.86 13.84
CA VAL A 121 -2.51 9.78 13.18
C VAL A 121 -2.14 11.15 12.61
N LEU A 122 -0.84 11.45 12.55
CA LEU A 122 -0.31 12.61 11.82
C LEU A 122 0.43 12.16 10.57
N LYS A 123 0.38 12.99 9.52
CA LYS A 123 1.19 12.78 8.31
C LYS A 123 2.35 13.78 8.27
N ILE A 124 3.54 13.30 8.04
CA ILE A 124 4.71 14.14 7.73
C ILE A 124 4.87 14.22 6.22
N ALA A 125 4.83 15.42 5.67
CA ALA A 125 5.04 15.66 4.24
C ALA A 125 6.47 15.31 3.83
N SER A 126 6.67 15.03 2.54
CA SER A 126 8.00 14.71 1.99
C SER A 126 9.02 15.82 2.24
N GLY A 127 8.63 17.09 2.07
CA GLY A 127 9.50 18.23 2.33
C GLY A 127 9.90 18.40 3.78
N ASP A 128 9.10 17.86 4.70
CA ASP A 128 9.32 18.00 6.15
C ASP A 128 10.08 16.84 6.78
N ILE A 129 10.47 15.83 6.02
CA ILE A 129 11.29 14.72 6.56
C ILE A 129 12.64 15.19 7.10
N VAL A 130 13.11 16.35 6.67
CA VAL A 130 14.34 17.01 7.14
C VAL A 130 14.09 18.14 8.14
N ASN A 131 12.82 18.43 8.46
CA ASN A 131 12.41 19.48 9.38
C ASN A 131 12.39 18.93 10.82
N SER A 132 13.52 19.04 11.52
CA SER A 132 13.67 18.46 12.86
C SER A 132 12.71 19.05 13.89
N GLU A 133 12.34 20.34 13.78
CA GLU A 133 11.40 20.99 14.70
C GLU A 133 10.00 20.41 14.56
N LEU A 134 9.52 20.25 13.32
CA LEU A 134 8.21 19.65 13.05
C LEU A 134 8.18 18.17 13.45
N LEU A 135 9.25 17.42 13.14
CA LEU A 135 9.37 16.01 13.52
C LEU A 135 9.38 15.83 15.04
N GLU A 136 10.11 16.69 15.78
CA GLU A 136 10.11 16.66 17.24
C GLU A 136 8.72 16.94 17.80
N LYS A 137 8.07 17.99 17.30
CA LYS A 137 6.72 18.34 17.72
C LYS A 137 5.68 17.25 17.43
N ALA A 138 5.79 16.61 16.27
CA ALA A 138 4.93 15.48 15.92
C ALA A 138 5.21 14.26 16.81
N ALA A 139 6.47 13.97 17.11
CA ALA A 139 6.87 12.89 18.02
C ALA A 139 6.33 13.11 19.45
N ASP A 140 6.42 14.33 19.95
CA ASP A 140 5.92 14.70 21.29
C ASP A 140 4.40 14.55 21.44
N SER A 141 3.66 14.47 20.32
CA SER A 141 2.21 14.19 20.35
C SER A 141 1.87 12.78 20.83
N GLY A 142 2.81 11.83 20.73
CA GLY A 142 2.61 10.41 21.03
C GLY A 142 1.70 9.68 20.03
N LEU A 143 1.28 10.34 18.94
CA LEU A 143 0.44 9.77 17.90
C LEU A 143 1.27 8.92 16.92
N PRO A 144 0.66 7.92 16.27
CA PRO A 144 1.22 7.28 15.08
C PRO A 144 1.60 8.30 14.01
N LEU A 145 2.70 8.05 13.27
CA LEU A 145 3.15 8.94 12.20
C LEU A 145 3.20 8.21 10.86
N PHE A 146 2.61 8.80 9.83
CA PHE A 146 2.84 8.42 8.43
C PHE A 146 3.89 9.38 7.86
N VAL A 147 5.05 8.88 7.45
CA VAL A 147 6.21 9.70 7.06
C VAL A 147 6.51 9.48 5.58
N SER A 148 6.35 10.50 4.75
CA SER A 148 6.68 10.44 3.32
C SER A 148 8.15 10.75 3.05
N SER A 149 8.72 10.06 2.05
CA SER A 149 10.14 10.09 1.70
C SER A 149 10.44 10.75 0.35
N GLY A 150 9.48 11.46 -0.25
CA GLY A 150 9.71 12.12 -1.55
C GLY A 150 10.79 13.20 -1.46
N ALA A 151 11.56 13.33 -2.53
CA ALA A 151 12.70 14.27 -2.62
C ALA A 151 13.78 14.08 -1.54
N ALA A 152 13.75 12.98 -0.79
CA ALA A 152 14.79 12.63 0.19
C ALA A 152 15.63 11.44 -0.30
N ASP A 153 16.91 11.47 0.01
CA ASP A 153 17.78 10.32 -0.20
C ASP A 153 17.68 9.31 0.97
N LEU A 154 18.32 8.15 0.81
CA LEU A 154 18.26 7.09 1.83
C LEU A 154 18.89 7.53 3.17
N HIS A 155 19.91 8.37 3.14
CA HIS A 155 20.55 8.88 4.36
C HIS A 155 19.62 9.81 5.14
N GLU A 156 18.92 10.70 4.45
CA GLU A 156 17.94 11.60 5.06
C GLU A 156 16.76 10.83 5.64
N VAL A 157 16.25 9.83 4.90
CA VAL A 157 15.20 8.93 5.40
C VAL A 157 15.66 8.19 6.66
N THR A 158 16.83 7.57 6.62
CA THR A 158 17.36 6.81 7.78
C THR A 158 17.53 7.71 8.99
N ARG A 159 18.10 8.91 8.81
CA ARG A 159 18.27 9.90 9.88
C ARG A 159 16.94 10.32 10.52
N ALA A 160 15.91 10.55 9.71
CA ALA A 160 14.59 10.89 10.23
C ALA A 160 13.97 9.72 11.04
N ILE A 161 14.09 8.50 10.56
CA ILE A 161 13.60 7.31 11.27
C ILE A 161 14.34 7.08 12.59
N GLU A 162 15.67 7.19 12.60
CA GLU A 162 16.48 7.09 13.82
C GLU A 162 16.13 8.20 14.84
N PHE A 163 15.89 9.42 14.34
CA PHE A 163 15.44 10.52 15.19
C PHE A 163 14.08 10.21 15.83
N LEU A 164 13.09 9.76 15.07
CA LEU A 164 11.77 9.40 15.61
C LEU A 164 11.84 8.22 16.59
N GLU A 165 12.73 7.25 16.35
CA GLU A 165 13.00 6.16 17.30
C GLU A 165 13.58 6.71 18.61
N SER A 166 14.54 7.62 18.53
CA SER A 166 15.15 8.26 19.71
C SER A 166 14.12 9.03 20.55
N LYS A 167 13.08 9.56 19.91
CA LYS A 167 11.92 10.22 20.55
C LYS A 167 10.85 9.23 21.04
N LYS A 168 11.07 7.92 20.86
CA LYS A 168 10.16 6.84 21.30
C LYS A 168 8.78 6.90 20.66
N VAL A 169 8.67 7.36 19.43
CA VAL A 169 7.43 7.24 18.64
C VAL A 169 7.08 5.75 18.52
N PRO A 170 5.87 5.33 18.95
CA PRO A 170 5.58 3.89 19.05
C PRO A 170 5.27 3.25 17.70
N GLU A 171 4.67 4.00 16.78
CA GLU A 171 4.08 3.50 15.54
C GLU A 171 4.38 4.45 14.39
N ILE A 172 5.00 3.94 13.33
CA ILE A 172 5.24 4.69 12.10
C ILE A 172 4.86 3.86 10.88
N CYS A 173 4.49 4.55 9.78
CA CYS A 173 4.43 4.03 8.44
C CYS A 173 5.34 4.88 7.56
N LEU A 174 6.42 4.30 7.03
CA LEU A 174 7.27 5.00 6.07
C LEU A 174 6.66 4.83 4.68
N MET A 175 6.34 5.95 4.03
CA MET A 175 5.69 5.97 2.74
C MET A 175 6.69 6.32 1.64
N HIS A 176 6.95 5.38 0.73
CA HIS A 176 7.61 5.72 -0.53
C HIS A 176 6.80 6.79 -1.26
N CYS A 177 7.48 7.78 -1.78
CA CYS A 177 6.85 8.90 -2.48
C CYS A 177 7.84 9.48 -3.50
N VAL A 178 7.32 9.99 -4.61
CA VAL A 178 8.09 10.81 -5.57
C VAL A 178 7.41 12.17 -5.68
N SER A 179 8.14 13.23 -5.36
CA SER A 179 7.62 14.61 -5.34
C SER A 179 7.60 15.24 -6.74
N LEU A 180 6.90 14.58 -7.67
CA LEU A 180 6.58 15.07 -9.01
C LEU A 180 5.08 14.95 -9.23
N TYR A 181 4.43 15.97 -9.80
CA TYR A 181 2.97 16.09 -9.90
C TYR A 181 2.51 16.41 -11.32
N PRO A 182 2.08 15.42 -12.15
CA PRO A 182 2.09 13.99 -11.88
C PRO A 182 3.49 13.37 -12.04
N THR A 183 3.73 12.24 -11.35
CA THR A 183 4.97 11.47 -11.52
C THR A 183 4.90 10.62 -12.79
N PRO A 184 5.85 10.77 -13.74
CA PRO A 184 5.97 9.87 -14.88
C PRO A 184 6.26 8.42 -14.41
N PRO A 185 5.73 7.40 -15.09
CA PRO A 185 5.89 5.99 -14.68
C PRO A 185 7.35 5.57 -14.48
N GLU A 186 8.26 6.02 -15.31
CA GLU A 186 9.69 5.72 -15.25
C GLU A 186 10.40 6.29 -14.00
N ASN A 187 9.80 7.30 -13.37
CA ASN A 187 10.33 7.93 -12.16
C ASN A 187 9.75 7.36 -10.86
N LEU A 188 8.73 6.50 -10.91
CA LEU A 188 8.08 5.96 -9.72
C LEU A 188 9.01 5.11 -8.84
N ASN A 189 9.95 4.41 -9.45
CA ASN A 189 10.93 3.56 -8.77
C ASN A 189 10.33 2.71 -7.61
N LEU A 190 9.25 2.00 -7.87
CA LEU A 190 8.47 1.27 -6.86
C LEU A 190 9.27 0.18 -6.12
N LYS A 191 10.42 -0.26 -6.67
CA LYS A 191 11.33 -1.17 -5.97
C LYS A 191 11.89 -0.58 -4.66
N THR A 192 11.83 0.74 -4.48
CA THR A 192 12.17 1.38 -3.20
C THR A 192 11.28 0.86 -2.06
N ILE A 193 10.04 0.46 -2.33
CA ILE A 193 9.16 -0.18 -1.34
C ILE A 193 9.78 -1.49 -0.86
N GLN A 194 10.32 -2.32 -1.77
CA GLN A 194 11.02 -3.56 -1.40
C GLN A 194 12.31 -3.28 -0.61
N LEU A 195 13.04 -2.21 -0.95
CA LEU A 195 14.19 -1.79 -0.16
C LEU A 195 13.75 -1.48 1.27
N PHE A 196 12.75 -0.64 1.46
CA PHE A 196 12.25 -0.29 2.79
C PHE A 196 11.72 -1.49 3.57
N THR A 197 10.96 -2.40 2.92
CA THR A 197 10.49 -3.64 3.59
C THR A 197 11.62 -4.62 3.95
N SER A 198 12.78 -4.51 3.29
CA SER A 198 13.97 -5.30 3.65
C SER A 198 14.78 -4.67 4.79
N MET A 199 14.68 -3.35 4.99
CA MET A 199 15.39 -2.60 6.01
C MET A 199 14.61 -2.51 7.32
N TYR A 200 13.28 -2.49 7.25
CA TYR A 200 12.40 -2.16 8.37
C TYR A 200 11.27 -3.18 8.53
N ASP A 201 10.96 -3.53 9.77
CA ASP A 201 9.86 -4.44 10.11
C ASP A 201 8.50 -3.75 10.32
N PHE A 202 8.49 -2.42 10.44
CA PHE A 202 7.27 -1.62 10.60
C PHE A 202 6.57 -1.40 9.25
N PRO A 203 5.29 -0.93 9.25
CA PRO A 203 4.50 -0.71 8.03
C PRO A 203 5.15 0.19 7.00
N ILE A 204 5.14 -0.23 5.73
CA ILE A 204 5.59 0.54 4.58
C ILE A 204 4.38 0.89 3.72
N GLY A 205 4.29 2.13 3.27
CA GLY A 205 3.22 2.65 2.42
C GLY A 205 3.72 3.22 1.10
N PHE A 206 2.79 3.72 0.30
CA PHE A 206 3.04 4.43 -0.94
C PHE A 206 2.13 5.65 -1.06
N SER A 207 2.71 6.84 -1.21
CA SER A 207 2.01 8.07 -1.56
C SER A 207 2.16 8.28 -3.07
N ASP A 208 1.08 8.04 -3.80
CA ASP A 208 1.06 7.90 -5.25
C ASP A 208 0.67 9.20 -5.96
N HIS A 209 1.63 9.82 -6.64
CA HIS A 209 1.41 11.01 -7.48
C HIS A 209 1.40 10.68 -8.99
N SER A 210 1.40 9.41 -9.37
CA SER A 210 1.30 9.00 -10.77
C SER A 210 -0.11 9.18 -11.34
N ALA A 211 -0.25 9.20 -12.65
CA ALA A 211 -1.55 9.14 -13.29
C ALA A 211 -2.17 7.73 -13.19
N GLY A 212 -3.48 7.66 -13.00
CA GLY A 212 -4.22 6.39 -12.98
C GLY A 212 -4.04 5.56 -11.71
N THR A 213 -4.23 4.24 -11.81
CA THR A 213 -4.39 3.33 -10.65
C THR A 213 -3.38 2.18 -10.60
N ILE A 214 -2.52 2.03 -11.62
CA ILE A 214 -1.63 0.88 -11.77
C ILE A 214 -0.50 0.92 -10.74
N GLY A 215 0.06 2.12 -10.46
CA GLY A 215 1.14 2.29 -9.48
C GLY A 215 0.78 1.73 -8.11
N ALA A 216 -0.43 2.01 -7.63
CA ALA A 216 -0.93 1.50 -6.35
C ALA A 216 -1.02 -0.03 -6.32
N ALA A 217 -1.51 -0.66 -7.38
CA ALA A 217 -1.61 -2.14 -7.45
C ALA A 217 -0.22 -2.81 -7.44
N ILE A 218 0.75 -2.23 -8.15
CA ILE A 218 2.14 -2.73 -8.15
C ILE A 218 2.78 -2.53 -6.77
N ALA A 219 2.55 -1.38 -6.12
CA ALA A 219 3.07 -1.10 -4.79
C ALA A 219 2.61 -2.13 -3.74
N ILE A 220 1.36 -2.59 -3.83
CA ILE A 220 0.83 -3.67 -2.98
C ILE A 220 1.55 -4.99 -3.24
N GLY A 221 1.88 -5.30 -4.50
CA GLY A 221 2.73 -6.44 -4.85
C GLY A 221 4.12 -6.38 -4.21
N TYR A 222 4.61 -5.17 -3.92
CA TYR A 222 5.85 -4.91 -3.18
C TYR A 222 5.65 -4.71 -1.67
N GLU A 223 4.49 -5.13 -1.14
CA GLU A 223 4.13 -5.13 0.28
C GLU A 223 3.77 -3.77 0.88
N ALA A 224 3.46 -2.75 0.06
CA ALA A 224 2.85 -1.54 0.58
C ALA A 224 1.51 -1.85 1.24
N CYS A 225 1.31 -1.39 2.49
CA CYS A 225 0.10 -1.61 3.27
C CYS A 225 -0.74 -0.34 3.48
N VAL A 226 -0.25 0.82 3.07
CA VAL A 226 -0.96 2.09 2.98
C VAL A 226 -0.81 2.63 1.57
N ILE A 227 -1.91 3.03 0.96
CA ILE A 227 -1.92 3.72 -0.34
C ILE A 227 -2.59 5.07 -0.15
N GLU A 228 -1.89 6.14 -0.48
CA GLU A 228 -2.40 7.50 -0.48
C GLU A 228 -2.47 8.02 -1.91
N LYS A 229 -3.59 8.63 -2.29
CA LYS A 229 -3.82 9.16 -3.63
C LYS A 229 -4.60 10.46 -3.57
N HIS A 230 -4.18 11.50 -4.32
CA HIS A 230 -4.95 12.73 -4.45
C HIS A 230 -6.33 12.46 -5.03
N PHE A 231 -7.35 13.08 -4.42
CA PHE A 231 -8.75 12.83 -4.73
C PHE A 231 -9.54 14.13 -4.91
N THR A 232 -10.36 14.18 -5.94
CA THR A 232 -11.25 15.31 -6.22
C THR A 232 -12.64 14.84 -6.64
N LEU A 233 -13.64 15.72 -6.53
CA LEU A 233 -14.95 15.50 -7.13
C LEU A 233 -14.92 15.60 -8.65
N ASP A 234 -14.15 16.56 -9.17
CA ASP A 234 -14.08 16.86 -10.60
C ASP A 234 -12.72 17.50 -10.92
N LYS A 235 -12.01 16.93 -11.90
CA LYS A 235 -10.70 17.40 -12.33
C LYS A 235 -10.72 18.76 -13.01
N THR A 236 -11.90 19.23 -13.42
CA THR A 236 -12.09 20.54 -14.11
C THR A 236 -12.31 21.70 -13.14
N LEU A 237 -12.46 21.42 -11.84
CA LEU A 237 -12.59 22.46 -10.83
C LEU A 237 -11.31 23.32 -10.76
N PRO A 238 -11.45 24.61 -10.43
CA PRO A 238 -10.29 25.49 -10.27
C PRO A 238 -9.53 25.14 -8.99
N GLY A 239 -8.22 24.98 -9.10
CA GLY A 239 -7.34 24.67 -7.96
C GLY A 239 -6.09 23.92 -8.40
N PRO A 240 -5.04 23.91 -7.57
CA PRO A 240 -3.73 23.36 -7.95
C PRO A 240 -3.73 21.84 -8.09
N ASP A 241 -4.55 21.12 -7.28
CA ASP A 241 -4.46 19.66 -7.15
C ASP A 241 -5.51 18.90 -7.97
N HIS A 242 -6.57 19.55 -8.46
CA HIS A 242 -7.68 18.88 -9.14
C HIS A 242 -7.24 18.08 -10.37
N THR A 243 -6.38 18.67 -11.21
CA THR A 243 -5.95 18.06 -12.48
C THR A 243 -5.08 16.80 -12.30
N ILE A 244 -4.34 16.72 -11.19
CA ILE A 244 -3.47 15.58 -10.87
C ILE A 244 -4.17 14.51 -10.03
N SER A 245 -5.36 14.81 -9.50
CA SER A 245 -6.14 13.94 -8.63
C SER A 245 -6.92 12.89 -9.42
N VAL A 246 -7.28 11.79 -8.77
CA VAL A 246 -8.29 10.87 -9.29
C VAL A 246 -9.69 11.35 -8.91
N ASN A 247 -10.66 11.12 -9.80
CA ASN A 247 -12.07 11.39 -9.54
C ASN A 247 -12.75 10.20 -8.82
N PRO A 248 -14.07 10.25 -8.47
CA PRO A 248 -14.73 9.17 -7.75
C PRO A 248 -14.70 7.82 -8.45
N GLU A 249 -14.86 7.78 -9.77
CA GLU A 249 -14.84 6.54 -10.56
C GLU A 249 -13.43 5.94 -10.58
N GLU A 250 -12.41 6.77 -10.77
CA GLU A 250 -11.01 6.35 -10.75
C GLU A 250 -10.58 5.87 -9.36
N MET A 251 -11.02 6.54 -8.28
CA MET A 251 -10.74 6.12 -6.91
C MET A 251 -11.41 4.79 -6.58
N LYS A 252 -12.65 4.57 -7.05
CA LYS A 252 -13.32 3.27 -6.92
C LYS A 252 -12.56 2.17 -7.64
N LEU A 253 -12.11 2.42 -8.86
CA LEU A 253 -11.27 1.49 -9.62
C LEU A 253 -9.95 1.21 -8.89
N LEU A 254 -9.32 2.25 -8.29
CA LEU A 254 -8.11 2.09 -7.48
C LEU A 254 -8.38 1.17 -6.29
N ALA A 255 -9.47 1.39 -5.55
CA ALA A 255 -9.84 0.57 -4.41
C ALA A 255 -10.05 -0.90 -4.80
N ASP A 256 -10.76 -1.16 -5.90
CA ASP A 256 -10.99 -2.51 -6.41
C ASP A 256 -9.69 -3.18 -6.87
N ASN A 257 -8.82 -2.46 -7.56
CA ASN A 257 -7.50 -2.95 -7.98
C ASN A 257 -6.59 -3.25 -6.78
N CYS A 258 -6.65 -2.42 -5.73
CA CYS A 258 -5.90 -2.66 -4.50
C CYS A 258 -6.36 -3.95 -3.79
N ASP A 259 -7.67 -4.18 -3.70
CA ASP A 259 -8.24 -5.41 -3.15
C ASP A 259 -7.80 -6.64 -3.96
N LEU A 260 -7.85 -6.53 -5.27
CA LEU A 260 -7.47 -7.61 -6.17
C LEU A 260 -5.96 -7.90 -6.07
N ALA A 261 -5.12 -6.87 -6.09
CA ALA A 261 -3.66 -7.00 -5.94
C ALA A 261 -3.30 -7.67 -4.61
N PHE A 262 -3.97 -7.28 -3.51
CA PHE A 262 -3.76 -7.91 -2.20
C PHE A 262 -4.10 -9.40 -2.20
N LYS A 263 -5.20 -9.79 -2.82
CA LYS A 263 -5.57 -11.22 -2.97
C LYS A 263 -4.58 -11.98 -3.85
N MET A 264 -4.07 -11.33 -4.91
CA MET A 264 -3.15 -11.94 -5.88
C MET A 264 -1.72 -12.08 -5.37
N LYS A 265 -1.26 -11.20 -4.47
CA LYS A 265 0.13 -11.24 -3.99
C LYS A 265 0.48 -12.57 -3.30
N GLY A 266 -0.49 -13.17 -2.62
CA GLY A 266 -0.34 -14.49 -1.98
C GLY A 266 0.76 -14.53 -0.92
N GLU A 267 1.34 -15.71 -0.76
CA GLU A 267 2.46 -16.00 0.16
C GLU A 267 3.76 -16.24 -0.61
N LYS A 268 4.90 -15.92 -0.02
CA LYS A 268 6.24 -16.20 -0.60
C LYS A 268 6.58 -17.70 -0.53
N THR A 269 5.70 -18.55 -1.05
CA THR A 269 5.87 -20.00 -1.08
C THR A 269 5.43 -20.55 -2.43
N LYS A 270 6.05 -21.67 -2.86
CA LYS A 270 5.58 -22.44 -4.02
C LYS A 270 4.98 -23.76 -3.54
N LYS A 271 3.67 -23.76 -3.34
CA LYS A 271 2.90 -24.96 -2.97
C LYS A 271 1.80 -25.20 -4.02
N VAL A 272 1.35 -26.44 -4.12
CA VAL A 272 0.17 -26.79 -4.90
C VAL A 272 -1.07 -26.40 -4.12
N THR A 273 -1.99 -25.68 -4.72
CA THR A 273 -3.27 -25.36 -4.10
C THR A 273 -4.26 -26.50 -4.30
N ASP A 274 -5.29 -26.57 -3.46
CA ASP A 274 -6.36 -27.58 -3.60
C ASP A 274 -7.08 -27.44 -4.96
N ALA A 275 -7.21 -26.21 -5.45
CA ALA A 275 -7.80 -25.91 -6.76
C ALA A 275 -7.00 -26.49 -7.93
N GLU A 276 -5.69 -26.70 -7.78
CA GLU A 276 -4.82 -27.28 -8.83
C GLU A 276 -4.84 -28.81 -8.85
N PHE A 277 -5.53 -29.47 -7.89
CA PHE A 277 -5.49 -30.93 -7.77
C PHE A 277 -5.86 -31.67 -9.06
N ASN A 278 -6.96 -31.28 -9.70
CA ASN A 278 -7.37 -31.89 -10.97
C ASN A 278 -6.37 -31.62 -12.10
N GLY A 279 -5.81 -30.40 -12.17
CA GLY A 279 -4.75 -30.07 -13.12
C GLY A 279 -3.49 -30.90 -12.87
N ARG A 280 -3.15 -31.14 -11.61
CA ARG A 280 -2.03 -32.00 -11.24
C ARG A 280 -2.26 -33.45 -11.63
N PHE A 281 -3.47 -34.00 -11.39
CA PHE A 281 -3.83 -35.37 -11.74
C PHE A 281 -3.86 -35.59 -13.27
N TYR A 282 -4.65 -34.80 -13.99
CA TYR A 282 -4.81 -34.96 -15.43
C TYR A 282 -3.65 -34.41 -16.26
N GLY A 283 -2.97 -33.38 -15.77
CA GLY A 283 -1.89 -32.69 -16.50
C GLY A 283 -0.52 -33.38 -16.39
N ARG A 284 -0.23 -34.03 -15.28
CA ARG A 284 1.03 -34.72 -15.03
C ARG A 284 1.02 -36.17 -15.52
N ARG A 285 2.14 -36.86 -15.35
CA ARG A 285 2.34 -38.25 -15.83
C ARG A 285 2.83 -39.13 -14.70
N SER A 286 2.33 -40.35 -14.64
CA SER A 286 2.94 -41.48 -13.93
C SER A 286 3.68 -42.38 -14.89
N LEU A 287 4.51 -43.29 -14.40
CA LEU A 287 5.09 -44.35 -15.16
C LEU A 287 4.08 -45.48 -15.34
N TYR A 288 3.97 -45.98 -16.58
CA TYR A 288 3.17 -47.13 -16.95
C TYR A 288 4.02 -48.13 -17.71
N LEU A 289 3.65 -49.39 -17.68
CA LEU A 289 4.27 -50.40 -18.53
C LEU A 289 3.70 -50.29 -19.97
N HIS A 290 4.56 -50.01 -20.94
CA HIS A 290 4.12 -49.83 -22.32
C HIS A 290 3.66 -51.17 -22.94
N GLU A 291 2.46 -51.20 -23.52
CA GLU A 291 1.82 -52.43 -23.99
C GLU A 291 2.64 -53.24 -24.99
N LYS A 292 3.33 -52.61 -25.94
CA LYS A 292 4.07 -53.25 -27.00
C LYS A 292 5.53 -53.58 -26.66
N THR A 293 6.16 -52.75 -25.81
CA THR A 293 7.61 -52.84 -25.59
C THR A 293 7.97 -53.41 -24.24
N ALA A 294 6.99 -53.55 -23.33
CA ALA A 294 7.17 -53.90 -21.92
C ALA A 294 8.22 -53.02 -21.21
N LYS A 295 8.36 -51.76 -21.61
CA LYS A 295 9.27 -50.78 -21.02
C LYS A 295 8.47 -49.67 -20.30
N PRO A 296 9.03 -49.05 -19.26
CA PRO A 296 8.40 -47.91 -18.64
C PRO A 296 8.19 -46.76 -19.59
N ILE A 297 7.01 -46.16 -19.58
CA ILE A 297 6.66 -44.95 -20.35
C ILE A 297 5.86 -43.98 -19.48
N ALA A 298 6.19 -42.73 -19.57
CA ALA A 298 5.49 -41.68 -18.83
C ALA A 298 4.21 -41.25 -19.56
N MET A 299 3.03 -41.57 -19.03
CA MET A 299 1.73 -41.23 -19.61
C MET A 299 0.81 -40.57 -18.58
N ARG A 300 -0.23 -39.89 -19.07
CA ARG A 300 -1.33 -39.33 -18.26
C ARG A 300 -2.41 -40.42 -18.07
N PRO A 301 -3.17 -40.34 -16.97
CA PRO A 301 -3.07 -39.37 -15.86
C PRO A 301 -1.97 -39.71 -14.85
N ALA A 302 -1.68 -38.74 -13.98
CA ALA A 302 -0.71 -38.91 -12.89
C ALA A 302 -1.34 -39.62 -11.69
N VAL A 303 -1.49 -40.94 -11.76
CA VAL A 303 -2.15 -41.77 -10.74
C VAL A 303 -1.45 -41.68 -9.37
N HIS A 304 -0.12 -41.42 -9.33
CA HIS A 304 0.64 -41.20 -8.10
C HIS A 304 0.14 -40.01 -7.26
N VAL A 305 -0.65 -39.11 -7.84
CA VAL A 305 -1.27 -37.99 -7.11
C VAL A 305 -2.40 -38.47 -6.19
N LYS A 306 -3.00 -39.62 -6.49
CA LYS A 306 -4.09 -40.26 -5.73
C LYS A 306 -3.69 -41.56 -5.05
N ASP A 307 -2.56 -42.10 -5.46
CA ASP A 307 -2.08 -43.44 -5.03
C ASP A 307 -0.59 -43.33 -4.69
N ASP A 308 -0.27 -43.34 -3.42
CA ASP A 308 1.09 -43.17 -2.90
C ASP A 308 2.06 -44.28 -3.34
N TYR A 309 1.52 -45.39 -3.85
CA TYR A 309 2.33 -46.52 -4.35
C TYR A 309 2.69 -46.39 -5.82
N SER A 310 2.00 -45.52 -6.58
CA SER A 310 2.30 -45.29 -7.99
C SER A 310 3.50 -44.37 -8.16
N VAL A 311 4.29 -44.62 -9.21
CA VAL A 311 5.58 -43.97 -9.45
C VAL A 311 5.40 -42.77 -10.40
N ASP A 312 5.96 -41.64 -10.06
CA ASP A 312 6.02 -40.46 -10.92
C ASP A 312 7.09 -40.64 -12.04
N ALA A 313 7.08 -39.74 -13.00
CA ALA A 313 8.02 -39.83 -14.14
C ALA A 313 9.49 -39.58 -13.75
N TRP A 314 9.76 -38.90 -12.64
CA TRP A 314 11.13 -38.65 -12.11
C TRP A 314 11.73 -39.90 -11.47
N SER A 315 10.88 -40.75 -10.88
CA SER A 315 11.32 -41.96 -10.20
C SER A 315 12.03 -42.93 -11.14
N HIS A 316 11.80 -42.79 -12.48
CA HIS A 316 12.55 -43.55 -13.48
C HIS A 316 14.07 -43.30 -13.42
N LEU A 317 14.50 -42.14 -12.98
CA LEU A 317 15.92 -41.77 -12.88
C LEU A 317 16.57 -42.26 -11.56
N THR A 318 15.76 -42.43 -10.52
CA THR A 318 16.24 -42.63 -9.15
C THR A 318 16.03 -44.06 -8.63
N PHE A 319 15.05 -44.78 -9.14
CA PHE A 319 14.75 -46.16 -8.75
C PHE A 319 15.10 -47.18 -9.79
N LYS A 320 15.89 -48.21 -9.42
CA LYS A 320 15.95 -49.45 -10.21
C LYS A 320 14.61 -50.14 -10.02
N VAL A 321 13.69 -49.97 -11.00
CA VAL A 321 12.39 -50.63 -10.99
C VAL A 321 12.64 -52.13 -11.02
N ARG A 322 12.23 -52.82 -9.99
CA ARG A 322 12.39 -54.26 -9.86
C ARG A 322 11.29 -54.95 -10.66
N ASP A 323 11.71 -55.89 -11.46
CA ASP A 323 10.94 -56.95 -12.14
C ASP A 323 9.59 -56.59 -12.77
N PHE A 324 9.64 -56.02 -13.97
CA PHE A 324 8.46 -55.74 -14.79
C PHE A 324 7.71 -56.99 -15.24
N ASN A 325 8.29 -58.21 -15.06
CA ASN A 325 7.76 -59.48 -15.58
C ASN A 325 6.44 -59.92 -14.93
N LYS A 326 6.09 -59.31 -13.79
CA LYS A 326 4.84 -59.58 -13.06
C LYS A 326 3.73 -58.58 -13.35
N MET A 327 4.01 -57.52 -14.10
CA MET A 327 3.05 -56.44 -14.39
C MET A 327 2.36 -56.64 -15.74
N LYS A 328 1.10 -56.25 -15.79
CA LYS A 328 0.37 -56.25 -17.06
C LYS A 328 0.67 -54.98 -17.86
N PRO A 329 0.82 -55.11 -19.21
CA PRO A 329 0.93 -53.92 -20.03
C PRO A 329 -0.25 -52.97 -19.83
N GLY A 330 0.01 -51.66 -19.80
CA GLY A 330 -1.00 -50.60 -19.53
C GLY A 330 -1.24 -50.29 -18.08
N GLU A 331 -0.68 -51.07 -17.13
CA GLU A 331 -0.81 -50.75 -15.70
C GLU A 331 0.19 -49.68 -15.22
N PRO A 332 -0.20 -48.82 -14.28
CA PRO A 332 0.74 -47.91 -13.63
C PRO A 332 1.78 -48.68 -12.83
N ILE A 333 3.06 -48.28 -12.93
CA ILE A 333 4.16 -48.89 -12.20
C ILE A 333 4.03 -48.43 -10.72
N ARG A 334 4.10 -49.42 -9.80
CA ARG A 334 4.03 -49.23 -8.36
C ARG A 334 5.33 -49.62 -7.68
N LEU A 335 5.62 -48.97 -6.54
CA LEU A 335 6.69 -49.40 -5.66
C LEU A 335 6.24 -50.67 -4.95
N ASP A 336 7.08 -51.69 -4.94
CA ASP A 336 6.87 -52.84 -4.05
C ASP A 336 7.04 -52.40 -2.60
N ILE A 337 6.03 -52.61 -1.79
CA ILE A 337 6.03 -52.33 -0.36
C ILE A 337 6.66 -53.53 0.34
#